data_2e5d4fe4375918615acde353501efa1e
#
_entry.id   2e5d4fe4375918615acde353501efa1e
#
_cell.length_a   1.000
_cell.length_b   1.000
_cell.length_c   1.000
_cell.angle_alpha   90.00
_cell.angle_beta   90.00
_cell.angle_gamma   90.00
#
_symmetry.space_group_name_H-M   'P 1'
#
loop_
_entity.id
_entity.type
_entity.pdbx_description
1 polymer ?
#
loop_
_entity_poly.entity_id
_entity_poly.type
_entity_poly.pdbx_seq_one_letter_code
_entity_poly.pdbx_strand_id
1 'polypeptide(L)'
;MLNYKVISNNPANRWVVMVHGAGGSIEVWFRQVPEFARHFNLLLVDLAGHGGSVGEALCNGINFEKTARQVMEVVDALKIEKAHFMALSLGCIVTRVIAEMYPNRVESMVLAGAVTTLSIETRILIRLVDTFKKLIPYRLLKWAIAKFIIPQKKFANSKNLFLRSAQKLSFESFLEWMKLGDNVAQMLSNLFSRKIMIPTLYMMGENDRLFLARARLAALEGGDMVSMVVVPDAGHVCNVDNKQFFNRVSIDFFKHI
;
A
#
# COMPACT_ATOMS: atom_id res chain seq x y z
N MET A 1 5.89 1.39 -18.91
CA MET A 1 6.57 1.07 -17.61
C MET A 1 6.15 2.10 -16.58
N LEU A 2 5.89 1.68 -15.34
CA LEU A 2 5.46 2.58 -14.26
C LEU A 2 6.50 3.68 -13.99
N ASN A 3 6.03 4.84 -13.53
CA ASN A 3 6.89 5.90 -13.01
C ASN A 3 7.53 5.44 -11.69
N TYR A 4 8.79 5.70 -11.51
CA TYR A 4 9.52 5.32 -10.30
C TYR A 4 10.61 6.32 -9.93
N LYS A 5 11.08 6.22 -8.69
CA LYS A 5 12.23 6.98 -8.20
C LYS A 5 13.21 6.03 -7.51
N VAL A 6 14.48 6.14 -7.88
CA VAL A 6 15.59 5.39 -7.26
C VAL A 6 16.37 6.32 -6.34
N ILE A 7 16.71 5.82 -5.15
CA ILE A 7 17.65 6.46 -4.24
C ILE A 7 18.64 5.37 -3.82
N SER A 8 19.83 5.42 -4.38
CA SER A 8 20.90 4.44 -4.14
C SER A 8 22.19 5.18 -3.80
N ASN A 9 22.61 5.04 -2.56
CA ASN A 9 23.83 5.68 -2.05
C ASN A 9 25.02 4.70 -1.97
N ASN A 10 24.73 3.39 -1.88
CA ASN A 10 25.75 2.35 -1.81
C ASN A 10 25.24 1.08 -2.52
N PRO A 11 25.89 0.64 -3.62
CA PRO A 11 25.49 -0.56 -4.34
C PRO A 11 25.43 -1.85 -3.50
N ALA A 12 26.21 -1.93 -2.42
CA ALA A 12 26.21 -3.08 -1.51
C ALA A 12 25.00 -3.15 -0.59
N ASN A 13 24.23 -2.07 -0.45
CA ASN A 13 23.04 -2.07 0.39
C ASN A 13 21.90 -2.87 -0.26
N ARG A 14 21.15 -3.59 0.58
CA ARG A 14 19.92 -4.27 0.16
C ARG A 14 18.86 -3.27 -0.31
N TRP A 15 17.95 -3.72 -1.14
CA TRP A 15 16.89 -2.90 -1.71
C TRP A 15 15.60 -2.96 -0.89
N VAL A 16 14.92 -1.81 -0.80
CA VAL A 16 13.54 -1.71 -0.31
C VAL A 16 12.69 -1.12 -1.43
N VAL A 17 11.71 -1.90 -1.90
CA VAL A 17 10.69 -1.46 -2.86
C VAL A 17 9.50 -0.91 -2.08
N MET A 18 9.12 0.35 -2.34
CA MET A 18 8.07 1.06 -1.62
C MET A 18 6.83 1.24 -2.49
N VAL A 19 5.71 0.62 -2.08
CA VAL A 19 4.44 0.56 -2.84
C VAL A 19 3.35 1.31 -2.08
N HIS A 20 2.87 2.42 -2.65
CA HIS A 20 1.87 3.28 -2.02
C HIS A 20 0.44 2.70 -2.06
N GLY A 21 -0.49 3.34 -1.33
CA GLY A 21 -1.91 2.99 -1.27
C GLY A 21 -2.78 3.68 -2.34
N ALA A 22 -4.06 3.34 -2.38
CA ALA A 22 -5.04 3.93 -3.27
C ALA A 22 -5.07 5.46 -3.16
N GLY A 23 -5.12 6.15 -4.29
CA GLY A 23 -5.08 7.62 -4.35
C GLY A 23 -3.75 8.23 -3.91
N GLY A 24 -2.74 7.41 -3.57
CA GLY A 24 -1.42 7.85 -3.15
C GLY A 24 -0.46 8.07 -4.33
N SER A 25 0.80 8.25 -4.00
CA SER A 25 1.94 8.29 -4.92
C SER A 25 3.22 8.03 -4.12
N ILE A 26 4.36 8.00 -4.81
CA ILE A 26 5.69 7.92 -4.15
C ILE A 26 5.88 8.99 -3.06
N GLU A 27 5.13 10.10 -3.11
CA GLU A 27 5.20 11.18 -2.14
C GLU A 27 4.78 10.76 -0.71
N VAL A 28 4.01 9.67 -0.54
CA VAL A 28 3.61 9.20 0.79
C VAL A 28 4.80 8.77 1.65
N TRP A 29 5.92 8.47 1.01
CA TRP A 29 7.14 7.98 1.65
C TRP A 29 8.14 9.10 2.05
N PHE A 30 7.77 10.37 1.90
CA PHE A 30 8.64 11.52 2.17
C PHE A 30 9.25 11.54 3.59
N ARG A 31 8.59 10.93 4.56
CA ARG A 31 9.04 10.80 5.96
C ARG A 31 9.91 9.57 6.21
N GLN A 32 9.89 8.59 5.31
CA GLN A 32 10.67 7.35 5.38
C GLN A 32 12.00 7.49 4.65
N VAL A 33 11.98 8.10 3.47
CA VAL A 33 13.14 8.22 2.59
C VAL A 33 14.42 8.69 3.28
N PRO A 34 14.43 9.77 4.08
CA PRO A 34 15.69 10.26 4.66
C PRO A 34 16.38 9.28 5.62
N GLU A 35 15.59 8.48 6.35
CA GLU A 35 16.15 7.53 7.32
C GLU A 35 16.48 6.19 6.65
N PHE A 36 15.60 5.69 5.77
CA PHE A 36 15.82 4.43 5.07
C PHE A 36 17.01 4.48 4.11
N ALA A 37 17.22 5.60 3.42
CA ALA A 37 18.35 5.79 2.48
C ALA A 37 19.73 5.72 3.15
N ARG A 38 19.80 5.80 4.46
CA ARG A 38 21.05 5.59 5.23
C ARG A 38 21.43 4.11 5.33
N HIS A 39 20.50 3.20 5.11
CA HIS A 39 20.65 1.78 5.36
C HIS A 39 20.35 0.90 4.15
N PHE A 40 19.54 1.39 3.21
CA PHE A 40 19.02 0.63 2.08
C PHE A 40 19.08 1.45 0.80
N ASN A 41 19.13 0.76 -0.32
CA ASN A 41 18.77 1.33 -1.61
C ASN A 41 17.25 1.31 -1.74
N LEU A 42 16.65 2.38 -2.26
CA LEU A 42 15.20 2.54 -2.29
C LEU A 42 14.71 2.61 -3.73
N LEU A 43 13.66 1.85 -4.00
CA LEU A 43 12.86 1.94 -5.21
C LEU A 43 11.44 2.33 -4.81
N LEU A 44 11.01 3.54 -5.17
CA LEU A 44 9.65 4.02 -4.95
C LEU A 44 8.90 3.93 -6.28
N VAL A 45 7.71 3.35 -6.28
CA VAL A 45 6.94 3.11 -7.52
C VAL A 45 5.58 3.78 -7.42
N ASP A 46 5.18 4.51 -8.47
CA ASP A 46 3.79 4.96 -8.66
C ASP A 46 3.01 3.85 -9.37
N LEU A 47 1.95 3.36 -8.73
CA LEU A 47 1.07 2.34 -9.32
C LEU A 47 0.32 2.89 -10.55
N ALA A 48 -0.12 2.01 -11.43
CA ALA A 48 -0.86 2.38 -12.62
C ALA A 48 -2.01 3.37 -12.33
N GLY A 49 -2.08 4.45 -13.10
CA GLY A 49 -3.04 5.53 -12.93
C GLY A 49 -2.76 6.50 -11.80
N HIS A 50 -1.72 6.29 -11.00
CA HIS A 50 -1.34 7.14 -9.86
C HIS A 50 -0.07 7.93 -10.13
N GLY A 51 0.08 9.06 -9.44
CA GLY A 51 1.31 9.85 -9.45
C GLY A 51 1.78 10.21 -10.86
N GLY A 52 2.98 9.79 -11.22
CA GLY A 52 3.56 9.95 -12.56
C GLY A 52 3.17 8.83 -13.55
N SER A 53 2.46 7.78 -13.11
CA SER A 53 1.98 6.67 -13.95
C SER A 53 0.58 6.92 -14.52
N VAL A 54 0.21 8.19 -14.72
CA VAL A 54 -1.07 8.58 -15.34
C VAL A 54 -1.10 8.07 -16.80
N GLY A 55 -2.18 7.40 -17.18
CA GLY A 55 -2.34 6.80 -18.52
C GLY A 55 -2.00 5.31 -18.59
N GLU A 56 -1.10 4.80 -17.77
CA GLU A 56 -0.76 3.36 -17.73
C GLU A 56 -1.97 2.47 -17.33
N ALA A 57 -2.93 3.02 -16.60
CA ALA A 57 -4.13 2.31 -16.16
C ALA A 57 -5.12 1.98 -17.28
N LEU A 58 -5.14 2.79 -18.34
CA LEU A 58 -6.20 2.74 -19.37
C LEU A 58 -5.98 1.64 -20.41
N CYS A 59 -4.76 1.13 -20.54
CA CYS A 59 -4.43 0.08 -21.50
C CYS A 59 -4.78 -1.30 -20.92
N ASN A 60 -5.89 -1.92 -21.37
CA ASN A 60 -6.30 -3.29 -21.04
C ASN A 60 -6.81 -3.56 -19.59
N GLY A 61 -7.37 -2.57 -18.92
CA GLY A 61 -7.93 -2.70 -17.57
C GLY A 61 -6.88 -2.84 -16.47
N ILE A 62 -7.33 -2.77 -15.21
CA ILE A 62 -6.50 -2.97 -14.02
C ILE A 62 -6.90 -4.29 -13.35
N ASN A 63 -5.91 -5.08 -12.94
CA ASN A 63 -6.05 -6.13 -11.94
C ASN A 63 -4.78 -6.24 -11.10
N PHE A 64 -4.87 -6.90 -9.95
CA PHE A 64 -3.76 -6.97 -9.00
C PHE A 64 -2.55 -7.75 -9.55
N GLU A 65 -2.77 -8.81 -10.32
CA GLU A 65 -1.68 -9.59 -10.92
C GLU A 65 -0.94 -8.79 -12.00
N LYS A 66 -1.68 -8.05 -12.84
CA LYS A 66 -1.08 -7.16 -13.83
C LYS A 66 -0.28 -6.05 -13.14
N THR A 67 -0.85 -5.45 -12.09
CA THR A 67 -0.16 -4.41 -11.32
C THR A 67 1.10 -4.96 -10.64
N ALA A 68 1.04 -6.18 -10.11
CA ALA A 68 2.21 -6.87 -9.56
C ALA A 68 3.30 -7.08 -10.63
N ARG A 69 2.93 -7.56 -11.83
CA ARG A 69 3.87 -7.68 -12.97
C ARG A 69 4.50 -6.35 -13.34
N GLN A 70 3.72 -5.26 -13.43
CA GLN A 70 4.24 -3.93 -13.75
C GLN A 70 5.25 -3.42 -12.70
N VAL A 71 5.03 -3.70 -11.42
CA VAL A 71 6.02 -3.38 -10.37
C VAL A 71 7.28 -4.21 -10.57
N MET A 72 7.14 -5.52 -10.86
CA MET A 72 8.29 -6.40 -11.09
C MET A 72 9.05 -6.06 -12.38
N GLU A 73 8.39 -5.57 -13.42
CA GLU A 73 9.07 -5.03 -14.63
C GLU A 73 10.04 -3.89 -14.29
N VAL A 74 9.69 -3.02 -13.34
CA VAL A 74 10.60 -1.96 -12.86
C VAL A 74 11.76 -2.56 -12.07
N VAL A 75 11.50 -3.54 -11.21
CA VAL A 75 12.51 -4.27 -10.42
C VAL A 75 13.50 -4.96 -11.35
N ASP A 76 13.02 -5.61 -12.42
CA ASP A 76 13.84 -6.31 -13.42
C ASP A 76 14.67 -5.34 -14.27
N ALA A 77 14.08 -4.21 -14.70
CA ALA A 77 14.78 -3.18 -15.46
C ALA A 77 15.98 -2.59 -14.69
N LEU A 78 15.89 -2.58 -13.36
CA LEU A 78 16.96 -2.14 -12.45
C LEU A 78 17.91 -3.28 -12.04
N LYS A 79 17.70 -4.50 -12.55
CA LYS A 79 18.49 -5.70 -12.23
C LYS A 79 18.54 -5.99 -10.72
N ILE A 80 17.44 -5.70 -9.99
CA ILE A 80 17.31 -6.01 -8.58
C ILE A 80 16.89 -7.47 -8.48
N GLU A 81 17.77 -8.34 -8.01
CA GLU A 81 17.50 -9.78 -7.92
C GLU A 81 16.50 -10.10 -6.81
N LYS A 82 16.65 -9.49 -5.65
CA LYS A 82 15.81 -9.69 -4.47
C LYS A 82 15.70 -8.40 -3.66
N ALA A 83 14.55 -8.17 -3.04
CA ALA A 83 14.31 -6.96 -2.26
C ALA A 83 13.37 -7.18 -1.08
N HIS A 84 13.49 -6.32 -0.06
CA HIS A 84 12.42 -6.09 0.91
C HIS A 84 11.31 -5.27 0.25
N PHE A 85 10.08 -5.47 0.67
CA PHE A 85 8.93 -4.68 0.21
C PHE A 85 8.28 -3.94 1.38
N MET A 86 8.08 -2.65 1.22
CA MET A 86 7.30 -1.82 2.14
C MET A 86 6.07 -1.31 1.44
N ALA A 87 4.90 -1.58 1.99
CA ALA A 87 3.65 -1.27 1.33
C ALA A 87 2.67 -0.56 2.26
N LEU A 88 1.78 0.26 1.69
CA LEU A 88 0.71 0.95 2.40
C LEU A 88 -0.66 0.60 1.78
N SER A 89 -1.62 0.17 2.62
CA SER A 89 -3.04 0.02 2.23
C SER A 89 -3.23 -0.86 0.98
N LEU A 90 -3.73 -0.34 -0.13
CA LEU A 90 -3.83 -1.02 -1.43
C LEU A 90 -2.49 -1.65 -1.88
N GLY A 91 -1.39 -0.95 -1.62
CA GLY A 91 -0.05 -1.47 -1.91
C GLY A 91 0.27 -2.77 -1.19
N CYS A 92 -0.33 -3.02 -0.01
CA CYS A 92 -0.18 -4.30 0.70
C CYS A 92 -0.79 -5.47 -0.10
N ILE A 93 -1.91 -5.23 -0.79
CA ILE A 93 -2.53 -6.25 -1.65
C ILE A 93 -1.61 -6.56 -2.83
N VAL A 94 -1.11 -5.51 -3.52
CA VAL A 94 -0.17 -5.67 -4.64
C VAL A 94 1.09 -6.43 -4.19
N THR A 95 1.66 -6.05 -3.05
CA THR A 95 2.87 -6.69 -2.49
C THR A 95 2.62 -8.15 -2.11
N ARG A 96 1.46 -8.48 -1.54
CA ARG A 96 1.08 -9.86 -1.26
C ARG A 96 0.94 -10.69 -2.54
N VAL A 97 0.37 -10.11 -3.61
CA VAL A 97 0.29 -10.77 -4.93
C VAL A 97 1.69 -10.96 -5.51
N ILE A 98 2.59 -9.98 -5.37
CA ILE A 98 4.00 -10.13 -5.77
C ILE A 98 4.64 -11.31 -5.03
N ALA A 99 4.44 -11.41 -3.72
CA ALA A 99 4.99 -12.50 -2.90
C ALA A 99 4.47 -13.89 -3.30
N GLU A 100 3.21 -13.99 -3.74
CA GLU A 100 2.65 -15.24 -4.27
C GLU A 100 3.22 -15.61 -5.66
N MET A 101 3.37 -14.62 -6.55
CA MET A 101 3.83 -14.83 -7.92
C MET A 101 5.36 -14.98 -8.02
N TYR A 102 6.10 -14.30 -7.15
CA TYR A 102 7.56 -14.20 -7.19
C TYR A 102 8.20 -14.40 -5.82
N PRO A 103 7.94 -15.53 -5.11
CA PRO A 103 8.36 -15.71 -3.72
C PRO A 103 9.88 -15.60 -3.52
N ASN A 104 10.67 -16.03 -4.51
CA ASN A 104 12.13 -15.96 -4.45
C ASN A 104 12.70 -14.55 -4.66
N ARG A 105 11.87 -13.59 -5.08
CA ARG A 105 12.25 -12.20 -5.33
C ARG A 105 11.96 -11.28 -4.13
N VAL A 106 11.21 -11.79 -3.13
CA VAL A 106 10.81 -11.05 -1.94
C VAL A 106 11.60 -11.56 -0.72
N GLU A 107 12.37 -10.68 -0.13
CA GLU A 107 13.20 -10.99 1.06
C GLU A 107 12.38 -10.94 2.34
N SER A 108 11.62 -9.87 2.51
CA SER A 108 10.62 -9.71 3.58
C SER A 108 9.63 -8.59 3.23
N MET A 109 8.55 -8.46 4.01
CA MET A 109 7.51 -7.47 3.78
C MET A 109 7.19 -6.68 5.05
N VAL A 110 7.02 -5.36 4.91
CA VAL A 110 6.35 -4.49 5.89
C VAL A 110 5.03 -4.02 5.28
N LEU A 111 3.90 -4.44 5.87
CA LEU A 111 2.55 -4.16 5.39
C LEU A 111 1.85 -3.16 6.33
N ALA A 112 1.86 -1.88 5.94
CA ALA A 112 1.32 -0.78 6.74
C ALA A 112 -0.14 -0.50 6.39
N GLY A 113 -1.01 -0.31 7.40
CA GLY A 113 -2.43 -0.06 7.17
C GLY A 113 -3.06 -1.11 6.25
N ALA A 114 -2.72 -2.38 6.46
CA ALA A 114 -3.05 -3.46 5.54
C ALA A 114 -4.56 -3.69 5.43
N VAL A 115 -5.06 -3.76 4.20
CA VAL A 115 -6.45 -4.10 3.87
C VAL A 115 -6.50 -5.60 3.59
N THR A 116 -6.80 -6.39 4.62
CA THR A 116 -6.81 -7.87 4.53
C THR A 116 -8.20 -8.42 4.19
N THR A 117 -9.24 -7.68 4.52
CA THR A 117 -10.65 -7.97 4.16
C THR A 117 -11.46 -6.68 4.17
N LEU A 118 -12.60 -6.68 3.51
CA LEU A 118 -13.51 -5.53 3.49
C LEU A 118 -14.61 -5.69 4.54
N SER A 119 -14.76 -4.69 5.41
CA SER A 119 -15.88 -4.62 6.33
C SER A 119 -17.21 -4.38 5.59
N ILE A 120 -18.33 -4.63 6.26
CA ILE A 120 -19.66 -4.35 5.70
C ILE A 120 -19.79 -2.86 5.34
N GLU A 121 -19.30 -1.98 6.21
CA GLU A 121 -19.31 -0.53 5.99
C GLU A 121 -18.50 -0.15 4.76
N THR A 122 -17.32 -0.75 4.58
CA THR A 122 -16.47 -0.52 3.40
C THR A 122 -17.15 -1.01 2.12
N ARG A 123 -17.80 -2.18 2.16
CA ARG A 123 -18.56 -2.71 1.01
C ARG A 123 -19.75 -1.81 0.67
N ILE A 124 -20.47 -1.31 1.67
CA ILE A 124 -21.58 -0.36 1.46
C ILE A 124 -21.04 0.92 0.82
N LEU A 125 -19.93 1.48 1.34
CA LEU A 125 -19.32 2.66 0.77
C LEU A 125 -18.93 2.43 -0.70
N ILE A 126 -18.26 1.32 -1.02
CA ILE A 126 -17.88 0.98 -2.39
C ILE A 126 -19.11 0.93 -3.30
N ARG A 127 -20.20 0.29 -2.89
CA ARG A 127 -21.45 0.23 -3.65
C ARG A 127 -22.09 1.61 -3.84
N LEU A 128 -22.13 2.43 -2.79
CA LEU A 128 -22.66 3.79 -2.89
C LEU A 128 -21.81 4.63 -3.85
N VAL A 129 -20.50 4.54 -3.74
CA VAL A 129 -19.56 5.21 -4.65
C VAL A 129 -19.82 4.73 -6.09
N ASP A 130 -19.92 3.44 -6.31
CA ASP A 130 -20.16 2.87 -7.64
C ASP A 130 -21.50 3.31 -8.25
N THR A 131 -22.54 3.32 -7.44
CA THR A 131 -23.89 3.75 -7.88
C THR A 131 -23.93 5.24 -8.22
N PHE A 132 -23.34 6.09 -7.39
CA PHE A 132 -23.45 7.54 -7.48
C PHE A 132 -22.27 8.24 -8.13
N LYS A 133 -21.22 7.51 -8.56
CA LYS A 133 -19.96 8.06 -9.10
C LYS A 133 -20.15 9.04 -10.26
N LYS A 134 -21.22 8.89 -11.07
CA LYS A 134 -21.52 9.80 -12.19
C LYS A 134 -22.33 11.03 -11.77
N LEU A 135 -22.99 10.99 -10.60
CA LEU A 135 -23.85 12.07 -10.10
C LEU A 135 -23.12 13.00 -9.13
N ILE A 136 -22.07 12.50 -8.48
CA ILE A 136 -21.31 13.27 -7.48
C ILE A 136 -20.02 13.80 -8.11
N PRO A 137 -19.74 15.11 -7.99
CA PRO A 137 -18.49 15.68 -8.46
C PRO A 137 -17.29 14.92 -7.86
N TYR A 138 -16.33 14.51 -8.69
CA TYR A 138 -15.20 13.66 -8.30
C TYR A 138 -14.40 14.22 -7.11
N ARG A 139 -14.32 15.55 -7.01
CA ARG A 139 -13.67 16.23 -5.88
C ARG A 139 -14.37 15.93 -4.55
N LEU A 140 -15.70 15.92 -4.52
CA LEU A 140 -16.49 15.61 -3.33
C LEU A 140 -16.37 14.12 -2.96
N LEU A 141 -16.34 13.25 -3.98
CA LEU A 141 -16.15 11.82 -3.79
C LEU A 141 -14.80 11.51 -3.13
N LYS A 142 -13.71 12.11 -3.62
CA LYS A 142 -12.37 11.98 -3.00
C LYS A 142 -12.36 12.47 -1.54
N TRP A 143 -13.03 13.58 -1.28
CA TRP A 143 -13.14 14.10 0.08
C TRP A 143 -13.92 13.19 1.01
N ALA A 144 -15.04 12.62 0.54
CA ALA A 144 -15.85 11.68 1.32
C ALA A 144 -15.06 10.40 1.64
N ILE A 145 -14.34 9.83 0.68
CA ILE A 145 -13.45 8.67 0.86
C ILE A 145 -12.36 9.00 1.90
N ALA A 146 -11.70 10.16 1.75
CA ALA A 146 -10.67 10.59 2.70
C ALA A 146 -11.21 10.73 4.12
N LYS A 147 -12.41 11.28 4.27
CA LYS A 147 -13.08 11.44 5.57
C LYS A 147 -13.51 10.09 6.17
N PHE A 148 -13.89 9.14 5.35
CA PHE A 148 -14.25 7.79 5.80
C PHE A 148 -13.02 7.01 6.28
N ILE A 149 -11.92 7.04 5.53
CA ILE A 149 -10.69 6.31 5.86
C ILE A 149 -9.92 6.99 7.00
N ILE A 150 -9.89 8.34 7.02
CA ILE A 150 -9.16 9.16 8.01
C ILE A 150 -10.13 10.14 8.67
N PRO A 151 -11.05 9.64 9.54
CA PRO A 151 -12.08 10.50 10.12
C PRO A 151 -11.57 11.44 11.20
N GLN A 152 -10.49 11.08 11.90
CA GLN A 152 -10.02 11.82 13.07
C GLN A 152 -9.34 13.13 12.66
N LYS A 153 -9.68 14.22 13.39
CA LYS A 153 -9.10 15.55 13.17
C LYS A 153 -7.60 15.59 13.45
N LYS A 154 -7.12 14.82 14.43
CA LYS A 154 -5.69 14.76 14.79
C LYS A 154 -4.79 14.26 13.64
N PHE A 155 -5.32 13.52 12.68
CA PHE A 155 -4.61 13.04 11.48
C PHE A 155 -4.84 13.92 10.23
N ALA A 156 -5.03 15.21 10.43
CA ALA A 156 -5.25 16.16 9.33
C ALA A 156 -4.10 16.18 8.30
N ASN A 157 -2.85 16.01 8.76
CA ASN A 157 -1.68 15.96 7.88
C ASN A 157 -1.75 14.79 6.90
N SER A 158 -2.06 13.60 7.38
CA SER A 158 -2.22 12.39 6.55
C SER A 158 -3.39 12.53 5.58
N LYS A 159 -4.51 13.08 6.05
CA LYS A 159 -5.66 13.35 5.20
C LYS A 159 -5.35 14.38 4.10
N ASN A 160 -4.65 15.47 4.42
CA ASN A 160 -4.26 16.47 3.45
C ASN A 160 -3.25 15.92 2.42
N LEU A 161 -2.32 15.07 2.87
CA LEU A 161 -1.40 14.36 1.97
C LEU A 161 -2.17 13.46 1.01
N PHE A 162 -3.09 12.63 1.52
CA PHE A 162 -3.95 11.79 0.70
C PHE A 162 -4.74 12.63 -0.33
N LEU A 163 -5.39 13.72 0.08
CA LEU A 163 -6.18 14.57 -0.81
C LEU A 163 -5.32 15.21 -1.91
N ARG A 164 -4.09 15.65 -1.58
CA ARG A 164 -3.13 16.20 -2.56
C ARG A 164 -2.69 15.14 -3.58
N SER A 165 -2.29 13.96 -3.12
CA SER A 165 -1.88 12.87 -4.01
C SER A 165 -3.04 12.40 -4.89
N ALA A 166 -4.24 12.28 -4.31
CA ALA A 166 -5.45 11.88 -5.03
C ALA A 166 -5.89 12.90 -6.11
N GLN A 167 -5.40 14.15 -6.09
CA GLN A 167 -5.65 15.09 -7.19
C GLN A 167 -5.00 14.62 -8.51
N LYS A 168 -3.90 13.89 -8.43
CA LYS A 168 -3.18 13.36 -9.59
C LYS A 168 -3.83 12.09 -10.17
N LEU A 169 -4.73 11.43 -9.43
CA LEU A 169 -5.51 10.29 -9.93
C LEU A 169 -6.66 10.81 -10.78
N SER A 170 -6.69 10.48 -12.06
CA SER A 170 -7.78 10.85 -12.95
C SER A 170 -9.08 10.12 -12.59
N PHE A 171 -10.22 10.65 -13.02
CA PHE A 171 -11.52 10.01 -12.78
C PHE A 171 -11.60 8.67 -13.49
N GLU A 172 -11.08 8.57 -14.71
CA GLU A 172 -11.02 7.33 -15.49
C GLU A 172 -10.17 6.26 -14.78
N SER A 173 -8.98 6.62 -14.30
CA SER A 173 -8.12 5.71 -13.53
C SER A 173 -8.80 5.27 -12.23
N PHE A 174 -9.48 6.19 -11.53
CA PHE A 174 -10.28 5.86 -10.35
C PHE A 174 -11.38 4.84 -10.68
N LEU A 175 -12.11 5.01 -11.79
CA LEU A 175 -13.14 4.07 -12.21
C LEU A 175 -12.59 2.68 -12.53
N GLU A 176 -11.41 2.59 -13.16
CA GLU A 176 -10.76 1.31 -13.43
C GLU A 176 -10.41 0.56 -12.13
N TRP A 177 -9.88 1.26 -11.12
CA TRP A 177 -9.62 0.68 -9.80
C TRP A 177 -10.91 0.26 -9.08
N MET A 178 -12.00 1.01 -9.25
CA MET A 178 -13.31 0.67 -8.66
C MET A 178 -13.93 -0.61 -9.24
N LYS A 179 -13.66 -0.95 -10.51
CA LYS A 179 -14.11 -2.20 -11.13
C LYS A 179 -13.61 -3.47 -10.43
N LEU A 180 -12.50 -3.35 -9.68
CA LEU A 180 -11.99 -4.46 -8.87
C LEU A 180 -12.91 -4.80 -7.68
N GLY A 181 -13.81 -3.88 -7.30
CA GLY A 181 -14.61 -3.98 -6.07
C GLY A 181 -15.53 -5.21 -6.00
N ASP A 182 -16.06 -5.69 -7.11
CA ASP A 182 -17.06 -6.77 -7.11
C ASP A 182 -16.49 -8.12 -6.65
N ASN A 183 -15.23 -8.43 -7.01
CA ASN A 183 -14.57 -9.69 -6.65
C ASN A 183 -13.46 -9.53 -5.60
N VAL A 184 -13.15 -8.30 -5.19
CA VAL A 184 -12.01 -8.02 -4.31
C VAL A 184 -12.18 -8.67 -2.93
N ALA A 185 -13.39 -8.74 -2.41
CA ALA A 185 -13.64 -9.30 -1.08
C ALA A 185 -13.27 -10.80 -0.99
N GLN A 186 -13.67 -11.59 -2.01
CA GLN A 186 -13.32 -13.01 -2.09
C GLN A 186 -11.82 -13.19 -2.33
N MET A 187 -11.24 -12.37 -3.21
CA MET A 187 -9.81 -12.42 -3.50
C MET A 187 -8.99 -12.09 -2.24
N LEU A 188 -9.36 -11.05 -1.47
CA LEU A 188 -8.69 -10.70 -0.22
C LEU A 188 -8.78 -11.83 0.80
N SER A 189 -9.98 -12.41 0.98
CA SER A 189 -10.16 -13.55 1.87
C SER A 189 -9.23 -14.70 1.49
N ASN A 190 -9.17 -15.05 0.21
CA ASN A 190 -8.31 -16.13 -0.29
C ASN A 190 -6.82 -15.81 -0.15
N LEU A 191 -6.42 -14.54 -0.40
CA LEU A 191 -5.02 -14.12 -0.37
C LEU A 191 -4.46 -14.05 1.06
N PHE A 192 -5.26 -13.54 2.00
CA PHE A 192 -4.81 -13.28 3.36
C PHE A 192 -5.12 -14.41 4.36
N SER A 193 -5.89 -15.44 3.97
CA SER A 193 -6.04 -16.68 4.75
C SER A 193 -4.93 -17.71 4.49
N ARG A 194 -4.09 -17.50 3.48
CA ARG A 194 -2.97 -18.40 3.18
C ARG A 194 -1.80 -18.15 4.10
N LYS A 195 -1.12 -19.21 4.53
CA LYS A 195 0.14 -19.09 5.26
C LYS A 195 1.16 -18.30 4.45
N ILE A 196 1.86 -17.43 5.14
CA ILE A 196 2.91 -16.59 4.56
C ILE A 196 4.25 -17.24 4.89
N MET A 197 5.03 -17.60 3.87
CA MET A 197 6.33 -18.26 4.02
C MET A 197 7.50 -17.26 3.97
N ILE A 198 7.19 -15.97 3.86
CA ILE A 198 8.15 -14.86 3.77
C ILE A 198 8.03 -14.03 5.05
N PRO A 199 9.15 -13.67 5.72
CA PRO A 199 9.12 -12.83 6.91
C PRO A 199 8.28 -11.59 6.67
N THR A 200 7.23 -11.38 7.47
CA THR A 200 6.24 -10.33 7.25
C THR A 200 5.90 -9.63 8.56
N LEU A 201 5.98 -8.29 8.54
CA LEU A 201 5.57 -7.43 9.64
C LEU A 201 4.34 -6.62 9.24
N TYR A 202 3.21 -6.82 9.93
CA TYR A 202 2.09 -5.91 9.84
C TYR A 202 2.30 -4.71 10.77
N MET A 203 2.16 -3.50 10.23
CA MET A 203 2.20 -2.26 11.01
C MET A 203 0.86 -1.52 10.89
N MET A 204 0.07 -1.55 11.96
CA MET A 204 -1.28 -1.00 11.96
C MET A 204 -1.40 0.14 12.95
N GLY A 205 -2.00 1.24 12.53
CA GLY A 205 -2.25 2.35 13.45
C GLY A 205 -3.27 1.97 14.54
N GLU A 206 -2.99 2.36 15.78
CA GLU A 206 -3.88 2.15 16.94
C GLU A 206 -5.30 2.65 16.70
N ASN A 207 -5.43 3.73 15.95
CA ASN A 207 -6.71 4.39 15.65
C ASN A 207 -7.26 4.03 14.25
N ASP A 208 -6.72 3.00 13.58
CA ASP A 208 -7.27 2.49 12.32
C ASP A 208 -8.50 1.61 12.59
N ARG A 209 -9.66 2.26 12.69
CA ARG A 209 -10.92 1.60 13.06
C ARG A 209 -11.44 0.61 12.00
N LEU A 210 -11.05 0.80 10.74
CA LEU A 210 -11.56 -0.01 9.64
C LEU A 210 -10.81 -1.33 9.48
N PHE A 211 -9.50 -1.31 9.68
CA PHE A 211 -8.65 -2.42 9.25
C PHE A 211 -7.86 -3.10 10.38
N LEU A 212 -7.61 -2.43 11.52
CA LEU A 212 -6.78 -2.97 12.60
C LEU A 212 -7.23 -4.36 13.10
N ALA A 213 -8.52 -4.51 13.43
CA ALA A 213 -9.03 -5.78 13.98
C ALA A 213 -8.90 -6.93 12.97
N ARG A 214 -9.12 -6.63 11.68
CA ARG A 214 -9.03 -7.63 10.59
C ARG A 214 -7.59 -8.00 10.27
N ALA A 215 -6.68 -7.03 10.31
CA ALA A 215 -5.25 -7.27 10.14
C ALA A 215 -4.69 -8.13 11.27
N ARG A 216 -5.21 -7.99 12.51
CA ARG A 216 -4.86 -8.89 13.64
C ARG A 216 -5.21 -10.35 13.33
N LEU A 217 -6.42 -10.59 12.84
CA LEU A 217 -6.83 -11.95 12.46
C LEU A 217 -5.95 -12.51 11.33
N ALA A 218 -5.73 -11.73 10.28
CA ALA A 218 -4.87 -12.14 9.17
C ALA A 218 -3.40 -12.39 9.61
N ALA A 219 -2.90 -11.64 10.59
CA ALA A 219 -1.56 -11.88 11.14
C ALA A 219 -1.50 -13.19 11.93
N LEU A 220 -2.53 -13.52 12.71
CA LEU A 220 -2.62 -14.78 13.44
C LEU A 220 -2.73 -15.98 12.49
N GLU A 221 -3.52 -15.87 11.43
CA GLU A 221 -3.71 -16.90 10.41
C GLU A 221 -2.48 -17.06 9.49
N GLY A 222 -1.66 -16.02 9.37
CA GLY A 222 -0.49 -15.97 8.48
C GLY A 222 0.65 -16.93 8.86
N GLY A 223 0.67 -17.45 10.09
CA GLY A 223 1.67 -18.41 10.56
C GLY A 223 2.91 -17.77 11.17
N ASP A 224 3.93 -18.60 11.44
CA ASP A 224 5.11 -18.28 12.26
C ASP A 224 6.02 -17.19 11.65
N MET A 225 5.93 -16.98 10.33
CA MET A 225 6.71 -15.94 9.63
C MET A 225 6.08 -14.55 9.72
N VAL A 226 4.94 -14.42 10.41
CA VAL A 226 4.18 -13.18 10.50
C VAL A 226 4.21 -12.61 11.91
N SER A 227 4.57 -11.35 12.00
CA SER A 227 4.47 -10.55 13.23
C SER A 227 3.61 -9.31 12.99
N MET A 228 3.12 -8.73 14.08
CA MET A 228 2.31 -7.52 14.02
C MET A 228 2.69 -6.55 15.12
N VAL A 229 2.80 -5.28 14.76
CA VAL A 229 3.02 -4.16 15.69
C VAL A 229 1.93 -3.13 15.49
N VAL A 230 1.36 -2.66 16.61
CA VAL A 230 0.42 -1.54 16.63
C VAL A 230 1.21 -0.25 16.82
N VAL A 231 1.08 0.67 15.86
CA VAL A 231 1.74 1.99 15.89
C VAL A 231 0.91 2.92 16.77
N PRO A 232 1.46 3.39 17.91
CA PRO A 232 0.73 4.24 18.84
C PRO A 232 0.44 5.61 18.21
N ASP A 233 -0.65 6.24 18.60
CA ASP A 233 -1.09 7.55 18.12
C ASP A 233 -1.15 7.71 16.59
N ALA A 234 -1.44 6.63 15.88
CA ALA A 234 -1.52 6.62 14.42
C ALA A 234 -2.88 6.10 13.94
N GLY A 235 -3.34 6.62 12.81
CA GLY A 235 -4.49 6.12 12.05
C GLY A 235 -4.07 5.22 10.90
N HIS A 236 -4.86 5.22 9.82
CA HIS A 236 -4.63 4.37 8.66
C HIS A 236 -3.28 4.63 7.97
N VAL A 237 -2.81 5.87 7.91
CA VAL A 237 -1.53 6.26 7.28
C VAL A 237 -0.44 6.33 8.36
N CYS A 238 -0.21 5.22 9.05
CA CYS A 238 0.60 5.14 10.26
C CYS A 238 2.08 5.53 10.05
N ASN A 239 2.61 5.35 8.82
CA ASN A 239 3.94 5.80 8.43
C ASN A 239 4.11 7.33 8.44
N VAL A 240 3.01 8.07 8.28
CA VAL A 240 2.99 9.55 8.32
C VAL A 240 2.64 10.04 9.71
N ASP A 241 1.65 9.39 10.37
CA ASP A 241 1.11 9.83 11.65
C ASP A 241 2.15 9.70 12.78
N ASN A 242 2.87 8.57 12.85
CA ASN A 242 3.95 8.35 13.81
C ASN A 242 5.21 7.83 13.10
N LYS A 243 5.86 8.72 12.34
CA LYS A 243 7.03 8.38 11.53
C LYS A 243 8.21 7.82 12.34
N GLN A 244 8.42 8.31 13.56
CA GLN A 244 9.59 7.92 14.37
C GLN A 244 9.48 6.45 14.79
N PHE A 245 8.33 6.06 15.34
CA PHE A 245 8.07 4.69 15.71
C PHE A 245 8.06 3.77 14.48
N PHE A 246 7.35 4.19 13.42
CA PHE A 246 7.26 3.43 12.18
C PHE A 246 8.62 3.16 11.56
N ASN A 247 9.46 4.19 11.38
CA ASN A 247 10.78 4.06 10.76
C ASN A 247 11.68 3.15 11.58
N ARG A 248 11.77 3.37 12.89
CA ARG A 248 12.60 2.55 13.79
C ARG A 248 12.24 1.07 13.66
N VAL A 249 10.97 0.72 13.87
CA VAL A 249 10.52 -0.68 13.88
C VAL A 249 10.71 -1.34 12.51
N SER A 250 10.40 -0.63 11.42
CA SER A 250 10.54 -1.19 10.07
C SER A 250 12.00 -1.37 9.66
N ILE A 251 12.88 -0.43 10.01
CA ILE A 251 14.32 -0.52 9.74
C ILE A 251 14.92 -1.67 10.53
N ASP A 252 14.58 -1.78 11.82
CA ASP A 252 15.06 -2.87 12.67
C ASP A 252 14.60 -4.22 12.13
N PHE A 253 13.34 -4.35 11.72
CA PHE A 253 12.83 -5.56 11.10
C PHE A 253 13.63 -5.96 9.85
N PHE A 254 13.84 -5.04 8.91
CA PHE A 254 14.57 -5.34 7.66
C PHE A 254 16.05 -5.66 7.89
N LYS A 255 16.68 -5.11 8.94
CA LYS A 255 18.08 -5.39 9.26
C LYS A 255 18.30 -6.78 9.84
N HIS A 256 17.30 -7.36 10.51
CA HIS A 256 17.42 -8.64 11.20
C HIS A 256 16.94 -9.84 10.39
N ILE A 257 16.53 -9.61 9.13
CA ILE A 257 16.25 -10.64 8.15
C ILE A 257 17.50 -10.88 7.29
#